data_0ad472447414d4679cb21f0188f36af0
#
_entry.id   0ad472447414d4679cb21f0188f36af0
#
_cell.length_a   1.000
_cell.length_b   1.000
_cell.length_c   1.000
_cell.angle_alpha   90.00
_cell.angle_beta   90.00
_cell.angle_gamma   90.00
#
_symmetry.space_group_name_H-M   'P 1'
#
loop_
_entity.id
_entity.type
_entity.pdbx_description
1 polymer ?
#
loop_
_entity_poly.entity_id
_entity_poly.type
_entity_poly.pdbx_seq_one_letter_code
_entity_poly.pdbx_strand_id
1 'polypeptide(L)'
;MTPPPFFFTSYAVRRADSSLVAQFHARLQEEVEIKRGRSATHAGFLDAGTLELGVGWRGKLAWALGSTRFLIALLSDDYFDREWCGREWAVMTERVRRAGEPEPVAVLPLFWVPVARELPAEVAMLQYRMPRLGAAYADSCLVDIMRGDRQAYEKFVIELTDYMVESATPPLPELDAETAERFSPAFGLSAASPAAKPRTLQAPAPDAVAPCGRRHEGPAPMSPRERRELIELILESVVCRSREAWDVYMDSIRALVHPEPVNVLSDGGQYRTRVVALVTAALKRPTPAILLAMGDALADQVGETEAEPVLNRVRSAAVEWPGA
;
A
#
# COMPACT_ATOMS: atom_id res chain seq x y z
N MET A 1 -33.98 3.04 13.97
CA MET A 1 -32.93 2.26 13.29
C MET A 1 -31.81 3.22 12.96
N THR A 2 -30.59 2.91 13.32
CA THR A 2 -29.41 3.71 12.92
C THR A 2 -29.24 3.58 11.40
N PRO A 3 -29.05 4.69 10.66
CA PRO A 3 -28.81 4.59 9.21
C PRO A 3 -27.50 3.85 8.92
N PRO A 4 -27.40 3.13 7.77
CA PRO A 4 -26.19 2.42 7.42
C PRO A 4 -25.04 3.40 7.21
N PRO A 5 -23.80 3.02 7.60
CA PRO A 5 -22.64 3.86 7.36
C PRO A 5 -22.37 4.00 5.86
N PHE A 6 -21.91 5.17 5.43
CA PHE A 6 -21.54 5.39 4.04
C PHE A 6 -20.21 4.72 3.70
N PHE A 7 -19.27 4.72 4.65
CA PHE A 7 -18.01 4.01 4.50
C PHE A 7 -17.59 3.28 5.77
N PHE A 8 -16.83 2.24 5.58
CA PHE A 8 -16.19 1.44 6.62
C PHE A 8 -14.67 1.55 6.47
N THR A 9 -13.95 1.92 7.54
CA THR A 9 -12.49 1.96 7.54
C THR A 9 -11.93 0.67 8.12
N SER A 10 -11.30 -0.13 7.27
CA SER A 10 -10.65 -1.38 7.60
C SER A 10 -9.13 -1.19 7.73
N TYR A 11 -8.53 -1.64 8.81
CA TYR A 11 -7.09 -1.50 9.06
C TYR A 11 -6.57 -2.56 10.03
N ALA A 12 -5.27 -2.84 9.95
CA ALA A 12 -4.59 -3.65 10.94
C ALA A 12 -4.14 -2.78 12.11
N VAL A 13 -4.57 -3.12 13.33
CA VAL A 13 -4.24 -2.36 14.54
C VAL A 13 -2.75 -2.48 14.85
N ARG A 14 -2.03 -1.37 14.70
CA ARG A 14 -0.71 -1.14 15.31
C ARG A 14 -0.84 -0.02 16.34
N ARG A 15 -0.31 -0.21 17.55
CA ARG A 15 -0.38 0.83 18.62
C ARG A 15 0.20 2.17 18.16
N ALA A 16 1.24 2.15 17.33
CA ALA A 16 1.92 3.37 16.85
C ALA A 16 1.08 4.22 15.88
N ASP A 17 0.16 3.61 15.14
CA ASP A 17 -0.58 4.29 14.06
C ASP A 17 -2.07 4.50 14.37
N SER A 18 -2.57 3.97 15.49
CA SER A 18 -4.00 4.04 15.84
C SER A 18 -4.54 5.47 15.92
N SER A 19 -3.76 6.42 16.41
CA SER A 19 -4.14 7.84 16.47
C SER A 19 -4.23 8.47 15.08
N LEU A 20 -3.34 8.12 14.14
CA LEU A 20 -3.37 8.62 12.76
C LEU A 20 -4.55 8.03 11.99
N VAL A 21 -4.87 6.74 12.20
CA VAL A 21 -6.05 6.12 11.60
C VAL A 21 -7.32 6.82 12.07
N ALA A 22 -7.42 7.10 13.39
CA ALA A 22 -8.56 7.82 13.94
C ALA A 22 -8.66 9.26 13.37
N GLN A 23 -7.53 9.97 13.21
CA GLN A 23 -7.49 11.30 12.61
C GLN A 23 -7.93 11.27 11.14
N PHE A 24 -7.42 10.31 10.35
CA PHE A 24 -7.82 10.13 8.97
C PHE A 24 -9.32 9.84 8.86
N HIS A 25 -9.81 8.88 9.65
CA HIS A 25 -11.23 8.52 9.65
C HIS A 25 -12.13 9.70 10.00
N ALA A 26 -11.79 10.45 11.07
CA ALA A 26 -12.55 11.61 11.49
C ALA A 26 -12.57 12.71 10.41
N ARG A 27 -11.43 12.99 9.79
CA ARG A 27 -11.33 14.01 8.74
C ARG A 27 -12.10 13.60 7.47
N LEU A 28 -12.03 12.32 7.09
CA LEU A 28 -12.81 11.79 5.97
C LEU A 28 -14.32 11.84 6.27
N GLN A 29 -14.73 11.48 7.48
CA GLN A 29 -16.13 11.57 7.90
C GLN A 29 -16.64 13.00 7.81
N GLU A 30 -15.89 13.97 8.32
CA GLU A 30 -16.24 15.40 8.25
C GLU A 30 -16.44 15.84 6.80
N GLU A 31 -15.56 15.47 5.88
CA GLU A 31 -15.65 15.85 4.48
C GLU A 31 -16.86 15.20 3.79
N VAL A 32 -17.13 13.91 4.09
CA VAL A 32 -18.32 13.21 3.60
C VAL A 32 -19.62 13.87 4.10
N GLU A 33 -19.66 14.27 5.38
CA GLU A 33 -20.82 14.96 5.97
C GLU A 33 -21.04 16.34 5.32
N ILE A 34 -19.97 17.07 5.02
CA ILE A 34 -20.04 18.36 4.30
C ILE A 34 -20.66 18.15 2.91
N LYS A 35 -20.16 17.17 2.14
CA LYS A 35 -20.58 16.96 0.75
C LYS A 35 -21.98 16.32 0.61
N ARG A 36 -22.37 15.46 1.56
CA ARG A 36 -23.66 14.77 1.56
C ARG A 36 -24.74 15.49 2.37
N GLY A 37 -24.37 16.55 3.09
CA GLY A 37 -25.28 17.31 3.95
C GLY A 37 -25.51 16.69 5.33
N ARG A 38 -26.14 17.45 6.22
CA ARG A 38 -26.32 17.12 7.65
C ARG A 38 -27.07 15.81 7.95
N SER A 39 -27.77 15.23 6.97
CA SER A 39 -28.42 13.92 7.12
C SER A 39 -27.43 12.74 7.14
N ALA A 40 -26.15 13.00 6.89
CA ALA A 40 -25.09 11.99 6.85
C ALA A 40 -24.29 11.89 8.17
N THR A 41 -24.83 12.38 9.31
CA THR A 41 -24.20 12.21 10.63
C THR A 41 -23.83 10.75 10.88
N HIS A 42 -22.60 10.50 11.32
CA HIS A 42 -22.00 9.16 11.44
C HIS A 42 -21.86 8.44 10.10
N ALA A 43 -21.40 9.17 9.07
CA ALA A 43 -21.18 8.60 7.74
C ALA A 43 -20.12 7.48 7.73
N GLY A 44 -19.15 7.49 8.67
CA GLY A 44 -18.09 6.50 8.78
C GLY A 44 -18.32 5.49 9.90
N PHE A 45 -17.88 4.25 9.68
CA PHE A 45 -17.70 3.23 10.71
C PHE A 45 -16.22 2.89 10.82
N LEU A 46 -15.66 3.06 12.02
CA LEU A 46 -14.30 2.67 12.36
C LEU A 46 -14.35 1.59 13.42
N ASP A 47 -13.78 0.44 13.13
CA ASP A 47 -13.48 -0.54 14.16
C ASP A 47 -12.32 -0.04 15.02
N ALA A 48 -12.61 0.56 16.14
CA ALA A 48 -11.62 1.15 17.05
C ALA A 48 -10.72 0.11 17.75
N GLY A 49 -10.77 -1.17 17.36
CA GLY A 49 -9.94 -2.22 17.96
C GLY A 49 -10.13 -2.38 19.48
N THR A 50 -11.19 -1.81 20.04
CA THR A 50 -11.55 -1.99 21.45
C THR A 50 -12.03 -3.43 21.61
N LEU A 51 -11.12 -4.25 22.11
CA LEU A 51 -11.32 -5.64 22.58
C LEU A 51 -12.31 -5.69 23.77
N GLU A 52 -13.46 -5.08 23.64
CA GLU A 52 -14.59 -5.46 24.45
C GLU A 52 -15.23 -6.69 23.80
N LEU A 53 -14.68 -7.84 24.16
CA LEU A 53 -15.14 -9.17 23.81
C LEU A 53 -16.58 -9.40 24.31
N GLY A 54 -17.56 -8.86 23.56
CA GLY A 54 -18.98 -9.12 23.78
C GLY A 54 -19.67 -9.56 22.49
N VAL A 55 -20.57 -10.50 22.59
CA VAL A 55 -21.35 -11.07 21.47
C VAL A 55 -22.06 -10.00 20.62
N GLY A 56 -22.35 -8.81 21.19
CA GLY A 56 -22.98 -7.69 20.47
C GLY A 56 -22.04 -6.92 19.51
N TRP A 57 -20.72 -7.02 19.66
CA TRP A 57 -19.77 -6.28 18.83
C TRP A 57 -19.64 -6.90 17.42
N ARG A 58 -19.57 -8.23 17.33
CA ARG A 58 -19.49 -8.93 16.03
C ARG A 58 -20.72 -8.63 15.17
N GLY A 59 -21.91 -8.61 15.77
CA GLY A 59 -23.13 -8.28 15.06
C GLY A 59 -23.17 -6.84 14.54
N LYS A 60 -22.63 -5.85 15.29
CA LYS A 60 -22.51 -4.46 14.82
C LYS A 60 -21.56 -4.32 13.64
N LEU A 61 -20.42 -5.02 13.70
CA LEU A 61 -19.44 -5.01 12.65
C LEU A 61 -19.97 -5.68 11.37
N ALA A 62 -20.57 -6.86 11.53
CA ALA A 62 -21.18 -7.59 10.42
C ALA A 62 -22.32 -6.80 9.77
N TRP A 63 -23.15 -6.13 10.59
CA TRP A 63 -24.17 -5.21 10.10
C TRP A 63 -23.56 -4.02 9.33
N ALA A 64 -22.52 -3.37 9.90
CA ALA A 64 -21.86 -2.25 9.25
C ALA A 64 -21.27 -2.66 7.89
N LEU A 65 -20.55 -3.79 7.82
CA LEU A 65 -20.02 -4.34 6.58
C LEU A 65 -21.11 -4.76 5.59
N GLY A 66 -22.17 -5.38 6.09
CA GLY A 66 -23.31 -5.82 5.29
C GLY A 66 -24.13 -4.68 4.69
N SER A 67 -24.05 -3.48 5.25
CA SER A 67 -24.87 -2.32 4.85
C SER A 67 -24.07 -1.13 4.32
N THR A 68 -22.78 -1.01 4.59
CA THR A 68 -21.93 0.11 4.12
C THR A 68 -21.85 0.19 2.60
N ARG A 69 -21.61 1.40 2.06
CA ARG A 69 -21.42 1.59 0.62
C ARG A 69 -19.98 1.38 0.17
N PHE A 70 -19.00 1.79 0.99
CA PHE A 70 -17.58 1.70 0.68
C PHE A 70 -16.78 1.02 1.78
N LEU A 71 -15.81 0.21 1.40
CA LEU A 71 -14.73 -0.28 2.24
C LEU A 71 -13.47 0.53 1.94
N ILE A 72 -12.97 1.30 2.90
CA ILE A 72 -11.66 1.96 2.84
C ILE A 72 -10.65 1.01 3.48
N ALA A 73 -9.86 0.33 2.68
CA ALA A 73 -8.86 -0.63 3.15
C ALA A 73 -7.49 0.05 3.29
N LEU A 74 -7.01 0.23 4.52
CA LEU A 74 -5.72 0.84 4.81
C LEU A 74 -4.61 -0.22 4.75
N LEU A 75 -3.98 -0.36 3.58
CA LEU A 75 -3.05 -1.43 3.26
C LEU A 75 -1.71 -1.28 3.99
N SER A 76 -1.27 -2.37 4.57
CA SER A 76 0.04 -2.59 5.17
C SER A 76 0.39 -4.08 5.11
N ASP A 77 1.63 -4.46 5.36
CA ASP A 77 1.97 -5.89 5.44
C ASP A 77 1.13 -6.61 6.51
N ASP A 78 0.91 -5.96 7.68
CA ASP A 78 0.07 -6.52 8.74
C ASP A 78 -1.41 -6.65 8.34
N TYR A 79 -1.91 -5.77 7.46
CA TYR A 79 -3.27 -5.83 6.95
C TYR A 79 -3.54 -7.17 6.26
N PHE A 80 -2.59 -7.62 5.47
CA PHE A 80 -2.69 -8.89 4.74
C PHE A 80 -2.49 -10.13 5.61
N ASP A 81 -1.94 -9.98 6.82
CA ASP A 81 -1.78 -11.06 7.78
C ASP A 81 -2.98 -11.23 8.71
N ARG A 82 -3.92 -10.28 8.70
CA ARG A 82 -5.11 -10.32 9.55
C ARG A 82 -6.27 -11.01 8.85
N GLU A 83 -6.66 -12.16 9.39
CA GLU A 83 -7.84 -12.91 8.94
C GLU A 83 -9.09 -12.01 8.87
N TRP A 84 -9.23 -11.10 9.85
CA TRP A 84 -10.37 -10.21 9.92
C TRP A 84 -10.43 -9.23 8.75
N CYS A 85 -9.33 -8.59 8.40
CA CYS A 85 -9.23 -7.72 7.22
C CYS A 85 -9.55 -8.47 5.92
N GLY A 86 -9.07 -9.73 5.82
CA GLY A 86 -9.42 -10.61 4.70
C GLY A 86 -10.91 -10.93 4.62
N ARG A 87 -11.58 -11.08 5.76
CA ARG A 87 -13.03 -11.34 5.83
C ARG A 87 -13.85 -10.10 5.44
N GLU A 88 -13.46 -8.92 5.94
CA GLU A 88 -14.07 -7.65 5.55
C GLU A 88 -13.99 -7.43 4.04
N TRP A 89 -12.82 -7.72 3.46
CA TRP A 89 -12.62 -7.69 2.01
C TRP A 89 -13.55 -8.66 1.27
N ALA A 90 -13.63 -9.92 1.72
CA ALA A 90 -14.46 -10.94 1.09
C ALA A 90 -15.95 -10.57 1.10
N VAL A 91 -16.45 -10.03 2.21
CA VAL A 91 -17.85 -9.55 2.33
C VAL A 91 -18.13 -8.46 1.30
N MET A 92 -17.27 -7.46 1.18
CA MET A 92 -17.46 -6.36 0.24
C MET A 92 -17.35 -6.82 -1.21
N THR A 93 -16.41 -7.68 -1.54
CA THR A 93 -16.25 -8.25 -2.89
C THR A 93 -17.48 -9.08 -3.28
N GLU A 94 -18.05 -9.86 -2.36
CA GLU A 94 -19.29 -10.59 -2.62
C GLU A 94 -20.48 -9.66 -2.86
N ARG A 95 -20.57 -8.55 -2.14
CA ARG A 95 -21.63 -7.54 -2.36
C ARG A 95 -21.51 -6.88 -3.73
N VAL A 96 -20.27 -6.59 -4.16
CA VAL A 96 -19.99 -6.09 -5.52
C VAL A 96 -20.44 -7.12 -6.57
N ARG A 97 -20.03 -8.38 -6.42
CA ARG A 97 -20.41 -9.45 -7.32
C ARG A 97 -21.94 -9.64 -7.42
N ARG A 98 -22.68 -9.49 -6.30
CA ARG A 98 -24.15 -9.56 -6.29
C ARG A 98 -24.83 -8.36 -6.93
N ALA A 99 -24.16 -7.22 -7.01
CA ALA A 99 -24.71 -6.03 -7.68
C ALA A 99 -24.79 -6.20 -9.20
N GLY A 100 -24.01 -7.12 -9.78
CA GLY A 100 -24.02 -7.41 -11.23
C GLY A 100 -23.20 -6.40 -12.03
N GLU A 101 -23.40 -6.42 -13.34
CA GLU A 101 -22.71 -5.54 -14.29
C GLU A 101 -23.48 -4.25 -14.57
N PRO A 102 -22.82 -3.08 -14.69
CA PRO A 102 -21.39 -2.90 -14.46
C PRO A 102 -21.03 -2.99 -12.95
N GLU A 103 -19.87 -3.57 -12.65
CA GLU A 103 -19.41 -3.72 -11.27
C GLU A 103 -19.25 -2.36 -10.60
N PRO A 104 -19.98 -2.10 -9.49
CA PRO A 104 -19.88 -0.82 -8.78
C PRO A 104 -18.57 -0.73 -8.00
N VAL A 105 -17.95 0.45 -8.00
CA VAL A 105 -16.83 0.73 -7.11
C VAL A 105 -17.31 0.68 -5.66
N ALA A 106 -16.68 -0.15 -4.84
CA ALA A 106 -17.02 -0.30 -3.44
C ALA A 106 -15.82 -0.56 -2.52
N VAL A 107 -14.75 -1.16 -3.03
CA VAL A 107 -13.51 -1.38 -2.29
C VAL A 107 -12.48 -0.35 -2.75
N LEU A 108 -11.98 0.46 -1.81
CA LEU A 108 -10.99 1.51 -2.03
C LEU A 108 -9.72 1.16 -1.26
N PRO A 109 -8.78 0.44 -1.90
CA PRO A 109 -7.51 0.11 -1.28
C PRO A 109 -6.58 1.33 -1.26
N LEU A 110 -6.14 1.72 -0.07
CA LEU A 110 -5.23 2.84 0.13
C LEU A 110 -3.94 2.36 0.78
N PHE A 111 -2.79 2.66 0.19
CA PHE A 111 -1.50 2.41 0.84
C PHE A 111 -1.36 3.29 2.07
N TRP A 112 -1.57 2.69 3.24
CA TRP A 112 -1.40 3.34 4.53
C TRP A 112 0.07 3.60 4.83
N VAL A 113 0.87 2.54 4.69
CA VAL A 113 2.33 2.53 4.78
C VAL A 113 2.89 1.74 3.59
N PRO A 114 4.21 1.80 3.31
CA PRO A 114 4.82 0.97 2.27
C PRO A 114 4.54 -0.51 2.52
N VAL A 115 4.07 -1.22 1.49
CA VAL A 115 3.89 -2.67 1.48
C VAL A 115 5.11 -3.30 0.83
N ALA A 116 5.81 -4.17 1.58
CA ALA A 116 7.06 -4.80 1.13
C ALA A 116 6.83 -6.16 0.46
N ARG A 117 5.70 -6.81 0.75
CA ARG A 117 5.33 -8.11 0.19
C ARG A 117 4.64 -7.96 -1.17
N GLU A 118 4.56 -9.06 -1.91
CA GLU A 118 3.68 -9.15 -3.07
C GLU A 118 2.21 -8.99 -2.64
N LEU A 119 1.46 -8.19 -3.41
CA LEU A 119 0.05 -7.99 -3.13
C LEU A 119 -0.74 -9.26 -3.43
N PRO A 120 -1.71 -9.65 -2.58
CA PRO A 120 -2.67 -10.70 -2.92
C PRO A 120 -3.33 -10.44 -4.27
N ALA A 121 -3.65 -11.51 -5.02
CA ALA A 121 -4.22 -11.41 -6.35
C ALA A 121 -5.51 -10.56 -6.38
N GLU A 122 -6.33 -10.69 -5.34
CA GLU A 122 -7.59 -9.96 -5.15
C GLU A 122 -7.38 -8.45 -5.05
N VAL A 123 -6.23 -8.02 -4.52
CA VAL A 123 -5.86 -6.60 -4.38
C VAL A 123 -5.16 -6.10 -5.64
N ALA A 124 -4.28 -6.92 -6.21
CA ALA A 124 -3.49 -6.56 -7.39
C ALA A 124 -4.34 -6.26 -8.63
N MET A 125 -5.55 -6.85 -8.72
CA MET A 125 -6.51 -6.60 -9.79
C MET A 125 -7.22 -5.24 -9.67
N LEU A 126 -7.22 -4.61 -8.49
CA LEU A 126 -7.88 -3.33 -8.28
C LEU A 126 -6.97 -2.15 -8.57
N GLN A 127 -7.55 -1.06 -9.05
CA GLN A 127 -6.82 0.19 -9.26
C GLN A 127 -6.66 0.95 -7.93
N TYR A 128 -5.49 0.89 -7.32
CA TYR A 128 -5.20 1.45 -5.99
C TYR A 128 -4.37 2.75 -6.03
N ARG A 129 -3.74 3.07 -7.16
CA ARG A 129 -3.02 4.35 -7.37
C ARG A 129 -3.74 5.15 -8.44
N MET A 130 -4.76 5.88 -8.03
CA MET A 130 -5.50 6.74 -8.93
C MET A 130 -4.83 8.11 -9.01
N PRO A 131 -4.43 8.59 -10.21
CA PRO A 131 -3.84 9.93 -10.37
C PRO A 131 -4.74 11.05 -9.82
N ARG A 132 -6.06 10.83 -9.82
CA ARG A 132 -7.05 11.73 -9.26
C ARG A 132 -6.82 12.03 -7.77
N LEU A 133 -6.33 11.06 -6.98
CA LEU A 133 -6.07 11.25 -5.54
C LEU A 133 -4.83 12.13 -5.26
N GLY A 134 -4.21 12.67 -6.30
CA GLY A 134 -3.10 13.61 -6.25
C GLY A 134 -1.73 12.98 -6.44
N ALA A 135 -0.78 13.76 -6.97
CA ALA A 135 0.58 13.32 -7.25
C ALA A 135 1.31 12.86 -5.97
N ALA A 136 1.11 13.55 -4.86
CA ALA A 136 1.74 13.18 -3.59
C ALA A 136 1.37 11.76 -3.14
N TYR A 137 0.12 11.33 -3.33
CA TYR A 137 -0.30 9.97 -3.01
C TYR A 137 0.16 8.95 -4.07
N ALA A 138 0.33 9.36 -5.32
CA ALA A 138 0.84 8.48 -6.37
C ALA A 138 2.26 7.99 -6.06
N ASP A 139 3.07 8.85 -5.43
CA ASP A 139 4.49 8.62 -5.15
C ASP A 139 4.79 8.20 -3.70
N SER A 140 3.78 8.24 -2.80
CA SER A 140 3.95 8.09 -1.37
C SER A 140 2.86 7.24 -0.72
N CYS A 141 2.89 7.11 0.61
CA CYS A 141 1.86 6.47 1.42
C CYS A 141 1.05 7.52 2.17
N LEU A 142 -0.14 7.14 2.61
CA LEU A 142 -1.04 8.09 3.27
C LEU A 142 -0.46 8.63 4.59
N VAL A 143 0.21 7.80 5.39
CA VAL A 143 0.89 8.23 6.63
C VAL A 143 1.95 9.29 6.36
N ASP A 144 2.71 9.13 5.28
CA ASP A 144 3.79 10.08 4.95
C ASP A 144 3.21 11.44 4.56
N ILE A 145 2.14 11.46 3.77
CA ILE A 145 1.43 12.69 3.40
C ILE A 145 0.83 13.36 4.65
N MET A 146 0.18 12.58 5.52
CA MET A 146 -0.40 13.11 6.78
C MET A 146 0.64 13.78 7.68
N ARG A 147 1.89 13.26 7.69
CA ARG A 147 2.98 13.77 8.52
C ARG A 147 3.78 14.90 7.87
N GLY A 148 3.93 14.85 6.55
CA GLY A 148 4.86 15.72 5.81
C GLY A 148 4.22 16.86 5.05
N ASP A 149 3.02 16.68 4.50
CA ASP A 149 2.36 17.66 3.63
C ASP A 149 0.86 17.78 3.93
N ARG A 150 0.54 18.72 4.82
CA ARG A 150 -0.86 18.99 5.20
C ARG A 150 -1.73 19.38 4.00
N GLN A 151 -1.19 20.17 3.06
CA GLN A 151 -1.98 20.64 1.91
C GLN A 151 -2.28 19.48 0.96
N ALA A 152 -1.30 18.63 0.69
CA ALA A 152 -1.51 17.43 -0.11
C ALA A 152 -2.49 16.44 0.57
N TYR A 153 -2.42 16.30 1.89
CA TYR A 153 -3.35 15.49 2.66
C TYR A 153 -4.80 16.01 2.58
N GLU A 154 -5.01 17.31 2.78
CA GLU A 154 -6.35 17.91 2.66
C GLU A 154 -6.91 17.71 1.24
N LYS A 155 -6.10 17.95 0.22
CA LYS A 155 -6.48 17.70 -1.18
C LYS A 155 -6.83 16.24 -1.42
N PHE A 156 -6.02 15.30 -0.89
CA PHE A 156 -6.28 13.87 -0.99
C PHE A 156 -7.65 13.49 -0.40
N VAL A 157 -7.97 13.98 0.81
CA VAL A 157 -9.27 13.69 1.46
C VAL A 157 -10.44 14.24 0.66
N ILE A 158 -10.31 15.47 0.12
CA ILE A 158 -11.33 16.08 -0.74
C ILE A 158 -11.57 15.24 -2.00
N GLU A 159 -10.51 14.91 -2.74
CA GLU A 159 -10.60 14.12 -3.98
C GLU A 159 -11.13 12.70 -3.74
N LEU A 160 -10.73 12.06 -2.63
CA LEU A 160 -11.25 10.75 -2.23
C LEU A 160 -12.76 10.84 -1.96
N THR A 161 -13.19 11.87 -1.25
CA THR A 161 -14.61 12.07 -0.93
C THR A 161 -15.42 12.35 -2.20
N ASP A 162 -14.93 13.19 -3.10
CA ASP A 162 -15.57 13.46 -4.39
C ASP A 162 -15.73 12.18 -5.20
N TYR A 163 -14.66 11.38 -5.28
CA TYR A 163 -14.72 10.08 -5.94
C TYR A 163 -15.75 9.14 -5.32
N MET A 164 -15.82 9.07 -3.98
CA MET A 164 -16.82 8.25 -3.29
C MET A 164 -18.24 8.72 -3.55
N VAL A 165 -18.49 10.01 -3.52
CA VAL A 165 -19.84 10.58 -3.74
C VAL A 165 -20.30 10.36 -5.18
N GLU A 166 -19.41 10.56 -6.16
CA GLU A 166 -19.70 10.32 -7.58
C GLU A 166 -19.94 8.83 -7.87
N SER A 167 -19.20 7.93 -7.22
CA SER A 167 -19.26 6.49 -7.42
C SER A 167 -20.31 5.79 -6.54
N ALA A 168 -21.13 6.53 -5.79
CA ALA A 168 -22.08 5.94 -4.83
C ALA A 168 -23.26 5.22 -5.49
N THR A 169 -23.51 5.43 -6.77
CA THR A 169 -24.60 4.83 -7.53
C THR A 169 -24.04 3.83 -8.54
N PRO A 170 -24.60 2.64 -8.66
CA PRO A 170 -25.76 2.07 -7.95
C PRO A 170 -25.46 1.67 -6.49
N PRO A 171 -26.48 1.53 -5.62
CA PRO A 171 -26.30 1.02 -4.27
C PRO A 171 -25.88 -0.45 -4.29
N LEU A 172 -25.13 -0.88 -3.26
CA LEU A 172 -24.77 -2.29 -3.09
C LEU A 172 -25.94 -3.07 -2.46
N PRO A 173 -26.15 -4.34 -2.86
CA PRO A 173 -27.05 -5.23 -2.15
C PRO A 173 -26.62 -5.38 -0.69
N GLU A 174 -27.59 -5.35 0.23
CA GLU A 174 -27.32 -5.60 1.63
C GLU A 174 -27.08 -7.09 1.89
N LEU A 175 -26.22 -7.40 2.84
CA LEU A 175 -26.03 -8.72 3.42
C LEU A 175 -26.42 -8.66 4.89
N ASP A 176 -27.19 -9.66 5.33
CA ASP A 176 -27.48 -9.81 6.74
C ASP A 176 -26.21 -10.19 7.53
N ALA A 177 -26.20 -9.85 8.82
CA ALA A 177 -25.03 -10.03 9.69
C ALA A 177 -24.61 -11.50 9.79
N GLU A 178 -25.55 -12.43 9.81
CA GLU A 178 -25.28 -13.86 9.92
C GLU A 178 -24.57 -14.39 8.67
N THR A 179 -24.99 -13.94 7.50
CA THR A 179 -24.33 -14.25 6.23
C THR A 179 -22.93 -13.63 6.18
N ALA A 180 -22.77 -12.37 6.58
CA ALA A 180 -21.48 -11.68 6.59
C ALA A 180 -20.44 -12.37 7.51
N GLU A 181 -20.88 -12.90 8.66
CA GLU A 181 -20.01 -13.62 9.59
C GLU A 181 -19.47 -14.95 9.04
N ARG A 182 -20.14 -15.55 8.07
CA ARG A 182 -19.78 -16.87 7.51
C ARG A 182 -18.73 -16.81 6.40
N PHE A 183 -18.37 -15.63 5.92
CA PHE A 183 -17.38 -15.53 4.85
C PHE A 183 -15.99 -15.97 5.32
N SER A 184 -15.35 -16.80 4.51
CA SER A 184 -13.93 -17.08 4.67
C SER A 184 -13.11 -15.86 4.28
N PRO A 185 -11.99 -15.58 4.96
CA PRO A 185 -11.12 -14.46 4.61
C PRO A 185 -10.53 -14.63 3.21
N ALA A 186 -10.46 -13.53 2.44
CA ALA A 186 -9.83 -13.51 1.13
C ALA A 186 -8.29 -13.69 1.25
N PHE A 187 -7.72 -13.25 2.37
CA PHE A 187 -6.30 -13.40 2.73
C PHE A 187 -6.16 -13.44 4.25
N GLY A 188 -4.96 -13.79 4.76
CA GLY A 188 -4.64 -13.87 6.20
C GLY A 188 -3.94 -15.18 6.56
N LEU A 189 -3.29 -15.24 7.72
CA LEU A 189 -2.45 -16.38 8.14
C LEU A 189 -3.22 -17.68 8.45
N SER A 190 -4.56 -17.65 8.49
CA SER A 190 -5.38 -18.85 8.76
C SER A 190 -5.67 -19.71 7.52
N ALA A 191 -5.08 -19.41 6.38
CA ALA A 191 -5.29 -20.18 5.14
C ALA A 191 -4.52 -21.54 5.11
N ALA A 192 -4.55 -22.29 6.21
CA ALA A 192 -4.31 -23.72 6.18
C ALA A 192 -5.65 -24.45 5.92
N SER A 193 -6.24 -24.23 4.75
CA SER A 193 -7.34 -25.05 4.26
C SER A 193 -6.88 -25.85 3.05
N PRO A 194 -7.19 -27.16 2.98
CA PRO A 194 -6.65 -28.02 1.94
C PRO A 194 -7.15 -27.58 0.58
N ALA A 195 -6.22 -27.57 -0.38
CA ALA A 195 -6.41 -27.26 -1.78
C ALA A 195 -7.78 -27.67 -2.34
N ALA A 196 -8.65 -26.71 -2.57
CA ALA A 196 -9.76 -26.88 -3.49
C ALA A 196 -9.16 -27.01 -4.90
N LYS A 197 -9.36 -28.17 -5.54
CA LYS A 197 -8.93 -28.43 -6.90
C LYS A 197 -9.48 -27.32 -7.83
N PRO A 198 -8.68 -26.79 -8.76
CA PRO A 198 -9.17 -25.81 -9.71
C PRO A 198 -10.29 -26.43 -10.56
N ARG A 199 -11.49 -25.86 -10.48
CA ARG A 199 -12.54 -26.13 -11.47
C ARG A 199 -12.09 -25.50 -12.77
N THR A 200 -11.78 -26.35 -13.73
CA THR A 200 -11.49 -25.96 -15.10
C THR A 200 -12.74 -25.29 -15.68
N LEU A 201 -12.77 -23.97 -15.71
CA LEU A 201 -13.67 -23.21 -16.56
C LEU A 201 -13.05 -23.21 -17.95
N GLN A 202 -13.70 -23.90 -18.86
CA GLN A 202 -13.37 -23.93 -20.28
C GLN A 202 -13.63 -22.53 -20.85
N ALA A 203 -12.56 -21.77 -21.11
CA ALA A 203 -12.64 -20.50 -21.80
C ALA A 203 -12.93 -20.71 -23.28
N PRO A 204 -13.75 -19.85 -23.92
CA PRO A 204 -13.85 -19.84 -25.38
C PRO A 204 -12.51 -19.39 -25.97
N ALA A 205 -12.12 -20.02 -27.09
CA ALA A 205 -10.87 -19.77 -27.78
C ALA A 205 -10.73 -18.29 -28.18
N PRO A 206 -9.62 -17.63 -27.84
CA PRO A 206 -9.33 -16.30 -28.35
C PRO A 206 -8.62 -16.43 -29.71
N ASP A 207 -9.07 -15.62 -30.67
CA ASP A 207 -8.36 -15.33 -31.90
C ASP A 207 -6.96 -14.77 -31.60
N ALA A 208 -6.02 -15.22 -32.44
CA ALA A 208 -4.60 -15.00 -32.25
C ALA A 208 -4.21 -13.52 -32.25
N VAL A 209 -3.87 -13.01 -31.07
CA VAL A 209 -3.01 -11.85 -30.89
C VAL A 209 -1.67 -12.35 -30.37
N ALA A 210 -0.58 -12.00 -31.06
CA ALA A 210 0.78 -12.43 -30.79
C ALA A 210 1.19 -12.16 -29.34
N PRO A 211 1.95 -13.07 -28.68
CA PRO A 211 2.33 -12.90 -27.30
C PRO A 211 3.38 -11.79 -27.17
N CYS A 212 2.99 -10.73 -26.49
CA CYS A 212 3.95 -9.76 -25.94
C CYS A 212 4.84 -10.50 -24.93
N GLY A 213 6.15 -10.42 -25.15
CA GLY A 213 7.16 -11.25 -24.53
C GLY A 213 7.05 -11.41 -23.02
N ARG A 214 7.14 -12.67 -22.57
CA ARG A 214 7.51 -13.00 -21.19
C ARG A 214 8.83 -12.32 -20.89
N ARG A 215 8.83 -11.38 -19.97
CA ARG A 215 10.09 -10.98 -19.34
C ARG A 215 10.58 -12.21 -18.58
N HIS A 216 11.69 -12.76 -18.99
CA HIS A 216 12.47 -13.69 -18.19
C HIS A 216 12.82 -12.97 -16.90
N GLU A 217 12.28 -13.42 -15.77
CA GLU A 217 12.87 -13.14 -14.48
C GLU A 217 14.20 -13.88 -14.41
N GLY A 218 15.26 -13.18 -14.78
CA GLY A 218 16.62 -13.61 -14.49
C GLY A 218 16.82 -13.63 -12.96
N PRO A 219 17.84 -14.33 -12.46
CA PRO A 219 18.15 -14.33 -11.04
C PRO A 219 18.27 -12.88 -10.54
N ALA A 220 17.68 -12.60 -9.36
CA ALA A 220 17.76 -11.27 -8.77
C ALA A 220 19.22 -10.84 -8.61
N PRO A 221 19.60 -9.60 -8.98
CA PRO A 221 21.00 -9.15 -9.00
C PRO A 221 21.66 -9.11 -7.62
N MET A 222 20.92 -9.38 -6.57
CA MET A 222 21.37 -9.41 -5.18
C MET A 222 20.48 -10.32 -4.35
N SER A 223 21.09 -11.24 -3.59
CA SER A 223 20.38 -12.12 -2.67
C SER A 223 19.76 -11.33 -1.50
N PRO A 224 18.72 -11.86 -0.81
CA PRO A 224 18.15 -11.21 0.36
C PRO A 224 19.13 -10.96 1.51
N ARG A 225 20.20 -11.75 1.59
CA ARG A 225 21.28 -11.57 2.58
C ARG A 225 22.15 -10.38 2.21
N GLU A 226 22.64 -10.34 0.97
CA GLU A 226 23.47 -9.25 0.47
C GLU A 226 22.77 -7.91 0.48
N ARG A 227 21.48 -7.89 0.17
CA ARG A 227 20.64 -6.70 0.29
C ARG A 227 20.57 -6.18 1.74
N ARG A 228 20.43 -7.06 2.72
CA ARG A 228 20.43 -6.67 4.14
C ARG A 228 21.80 -6.11 4.56
N GLU A 229 22.87 -6.77 4.16
CA GLU A 229 24.24 -6.33 4.45
C GLU A 229 24.51 -4.93 3.85
N LEU A 230 24.09 -4.67 2.60
CA LEU A 230 24.21 -3.35 1.99
C LEU A 230 23.43 -2.28 2.76
N ILE A 231 22.21 -2.58 3.19
CA ILE A 231 21.38 -1.66 3.97
C ILE A 231 22.07 -1.32 5.30
N GLU A 232 22.62 -2.30 6.03
CA GLU A 232 23.29 -2.05 7.30
C GLU A 232 24.57 -1.22 7.10
N LEU A 233 25.39 -1.51 6.07
CA LEU A 233 26.59 -0.73 5.74
C LEU A 233 26.27 0.76 5.48
N ILE A 234 25.18 1.05 4.75
CA ILE A 234 24.77 2.44 4.50
C ILE A 234 24.23 3.09 5.78
N LEU A 235 23.50 2.34 6.62
CA LEU A 235 22.96 2.86 7.89
C LEU A 235 24.05 3.22 8.90
N GLU A 236 25.16 2.48 8.90
CA GLU A 236 26.32 2.73 9.75
C GLU A 236 27.16 3.92 9.29
N SER A 237 27.01 4.31 8.02
CA SER A 237 27.77 5.40 7.42
C SER A 237 27.34 6.79 7.94
N VAL A 238 28.18 7.79 7.71
CA VAL A 238 27.94 9.18 8.11
C VAL A 238 26.71 9.79 7.45
N VAL A 239 26.32 9.32 6.27
CA VAL A 239 25.15 9.87 5.50
C VAL A 239 23.83 9.69 6.26
N CYS A 240 23.74 8.74 7.18
CA CYS A 240 22.57 8.52 8.03
C CYS A 240 22.63 9.20 9.40
N ARG A 241 23.65 10.05 9.67
CA ARG A 241 23.81 10.72 10.97
C ARG A 241 23.11 12.07 11.06
N SER A 242 22.92 12.77 9.93
CA SER A 242 22.20 14.05 9.90
C SER A 242 21.37 14.17 8.63
N ARG A 243 20.36 15.06 8.67
CA ARG A 243 19.50 15.36 7.53
C ARG A 243 20.33 15.97 6.38
N GLU A 244 21.21 16.88 6.70
CA GLU A 244 22.07 17.55 5.72
C GLU A 244 22.97 16.55 4.98
N ALA A 245 23.60 15.61 5.72
CA ALA A 245 24.44 14.58 5.11
C ALA A 245 23.63 13.66 4.19
N TRP A 246 22.41 13.32 4.59
CA TRP A 246 21.50 12.54 3.75
C TRP A 246 21.07 13.30 2.49
N ASP A 247 20.72 14.58 2.62
CA ASP A 247 20.28 15.39 1.49
C ASP A 247 21.42 15.58 0.47
N VAL A 248 22.65 15.83 0.92
CA VAL A 248 23.85 15.87 0.07
C VAL A 248 24.08 14.53 -0.63
N TYR A 249 23.94 13.42 0.09
CA TYR A 249 24.08 12.08 -0.49
C TYR A 249 23.06 11.82 -1.60
N MET A 250 21.81 12.18 -1.36
CA MET A 250 20.74 12.01 -2.35
C MET A 250 20.94 12.91 -3.58
N ASP A 251 21.41 14.14 -3.39
CA ASP A 251 21.69 15.07 -4.50
C ASP A 251 22.87 14.59 -5.34
N SER A 252 23.91 14.02 -4.72
CA SER A 252 25.02 13.38 -5.44
C SER A 252 24.54 12.19 -6.28
N ILE A 253 23.69 11.31 -5.72
CA ILE A 253 23.12 10.19 -6.49
C ILE A 253 22.30 10.71 -7.68
N ARG A 254 21.46 11.73 -7.48
CA ARG A 254 20.65 12.33 -8.55
C ARG A 254 21.52 12.92 -9.66
N ALA A 255 22.61 13.58 -9.31
CA ALA A 255 23.54 14.15 -10.27
C ALA A 255 24.24 13.06 -11.10
N LEU A 256 24.64 11.94 -10.49
CA LEU A 256 25.34 10.85 -11.15
C LEU A 256 24.44 10.05 -12.12
N VAL A 257 23.13 9.98 -11.86
CA VAL A 257 22.20 9.19 -12.69
C VAL A 257 21.32 10.02 -13.61
N HIS A 258 21.50 11.35 -13.65
CA HIS A 258 20.73 12.22 -14.54
C HIS A 258 20.82 11.74 -16.02
N PRO A 259 19.68 11.69 -16.77
CA PRO A 259 18.35 12.22 -16.49
C PRO A 259 17.37 11.24 -15.80
N GLU A 260 17.83 10.11 -15.28
CA GLU A 260 16.95 9.15 -14.61
C GLU A 260 16.40 9.72 -13.29
N PRO A 261 15.08 9.72 -13.07
CA PRO A 261 14.52 10.23 -11.82
C PRO A 261 14.78 9.25 -10.67
N VAL A 262 15.50 9.70 -9.64
CA VAL A 262 15.66 8.98 -8.36
C VAL A 262 14.69 9.56 -7.36
N ASN A 263 13.46 9.05 -7.37
CA ASN A 263 12.44 9.42 -6.41
C ASN A 263 12.56 8.53 -5.17
N VAL A 264 13.34 8.96 -4.20
CA VAL A 264 13.37 8.38 -2.85
C VAL A 264 12.89 9.44 -1.89
N LEU A 265 11.92 9.08 -1.07
CA LEU A 265 11.30 9.96 -0.09
C LEU A 265 12.35 10.69 0.77
N SER A 266 12.39 12.00 0.67
CA SER A 266 13.34 12.85 1.37
C SER A 266 12.87 13.27 2.77
N ASP A 267 11.59 13.05 3.14
CA ASP A 267 11.01 13.61 4.34
C ASP A 267 10.40 12.58 5.32
N GLY A 268 10.84 12.70 6.59
CA GLY A 268 10.10 12.28 7.79
C GLY A 268 10.28 10.86 8.32
N GLY A 269 10.94 9.92 7.62
CA GLY A 269 11.17 8.56 8.09
C GLY A 269 12.51 8.36 8.81
N GLN A 270 12.61 7.29 9.64
CA GLN A 270 13.90 6.82 10.13
C GLN A 270 14.82 6.51 8.93
N TYR A 271 16.14 6.75 9.04
CA TYR A 271 17.11 6.48 7.95
C TYR A 271 17.01 5.06 7.40
N ARG A 272 16.72 4.07 8.25
CA ARG A 272 16.48 2.69 7.81
C ARG A 272 15.41 2.60 6.72
N THR A 273 14.29 3.28 6.87
CA THR A 273 13.20 3.29 5.88
C THR A 273 13.65 3.92 4.56
N ARG A 274 14.39 5.02 4.63
CA ARG A 274 14.93 5.72 3.45
C ARG A 274 15.94 4.87 2.70
N VAL A 275 16.88 4.24 3.41
CA VAL A 275 17.90 3.36 2.83
C VAL A 275 17.25 2.13 2.20
N VAL A 276 16.29 1.50 2.87
CA VAL A 276 15.53 0.36 2.32
C VAL A 276 14.79 0.75 1.05
N ALA A 277 14.15 1.93 1.02
CA ALA A 277 13.45 2.43 -0.16
C ALA A 277 14.41 2.70 -1.31
N LEU A 278 15.57 3.32 -1.06
CA LEU A 278 16.59 3.61 -2.05
C LEU A 278 17.16 2.33 -2.67
N VAL A 279 17.60 1.37 -1.85
CA VAL A 279 18.11 0.07 -2.31
C VAL A 279 17.05 -0.69 -3.10
N THR A 280 15.79 -0.65 -2.64
CA THR A 280 14.69 -1.32 -3.36
C THR A 280 14.40 -0.67 -4.70
N ALA A 281 14.43 0.66 -4.77
CA ALA A 281 14.25 1.40 -6.01
C ALA A 281 15.39 1.12 -7.01
N ALA A 282 16.63 1.06 -6.53
CA ALA A 282 17.79 0.73 -7.33
C ALA A 282 17.68 -0.69 -7.94
N LEU A 283 17.32 -1.69 -7.13
CA LEU A 283 17.22 -3.10 -7.58
C LEU A 283 16.04 -3.37 -8.54
N LYS A 284 15.06 -2.48 -8.62
CA LYS A 284 13.92 -2.58 -9.57
C LYS A 284 14.21 -1.96 -10.94
N ARG A 285 15.36 -1.34 -11.14
CA ARG A 285 15.71 -0.69 -12.41
C ARG A 285 16.29 -1.69 -13.42
N PRO A 286 16.16 -1.41 -14.72
CA PRO A 286 16.73 -2.26 -15.76
C PRO A 286 18.26 -2.21 -15.80
N THR A 287 18.88 -1.20 -15.20
CA THR A 287 20.34 -1.00 -15.15
C THR A 287 20.82 -0.82 -13.71
N PRO A 288 22.10 -1.13 -13.39
CA PRO A 288 22.66 -0.94 -12.07
C PRO A 288 23.05 0.52 -11.74
N ALA A 289 22.69 1.50 -12.59
CA ALA A 289 23.16 2.87 -12.51
C ALA A 289 22.95 3.51 -11.13
N ILE A 290 21.73 3.39 -10.57
CA ILE A 290 21.41 3.94 -9.24
C ILE A 290 22.23 3.22 -8.15
N LEU A 291 22.38 1.91 -8.26
CA LEU A 291 23.12 1.12 -7.27
C LEU A 291 24.60 1.50 -7.26
N LEU A 292 25.21 1.68 -8.42
CA LEU A 292 26.60 2.15 -8.55
C LEU A 292 26.74 3.58 -8.02
N ALA A 293 25.83 4.48 -8.41
CA ALA A 293 25.83 5.86 -7.93
C ALA A 293 25.71 5.98 -6.40
N MET A 294 25.03 5.03 -5.74
CA MET A 294 25.00 4.98 -4.26
C MET A 294 26.38 4.75 -3.66
N GLY A 295 27.19 3.88 -4.26
CA GLY A 295 28.57 3.65 -3.82
C GLY A 295 29.47 4.85 -4.06
N ASP A 296 29.41 5.41 -5.28
CA ASP A 296 30.23 6.54 -5.69
C ASP A 296 29.88 7.81 -4.87
N ALA A 297 28.60 8.14 -4.69
CA ALA A 297 28.17 9.26 -3.85
C ALA A 297 28.59 9.11 -2.38
N LEU A 298 28.64 7.88 -1.86
CA LEU A 298 29.17 7.65 -0.51
C LEU A 298 30.69 7.90 -0.48
N ALA A 299 31.43 7.42 -1.47
CA ALA A 299 32.87 7.62 -1.58
C ALA A 299 33.24 9.11 -1.68
N ASP A 300 32.43 9.91 -2.38
CA ASP A 300 32.62 11.35 -2.47
C ASP A 300 32.48 12.06 -1.11
N GLN A 301 31.65 11.53 -0.19
CA GLN A 301 31.43 12.14 1.12
C GLN A 301 32.41 11.67 2.20
N VAL A 302 32.78 10.39 2.20
CA VAL A 302 33.57 9.80 3.28
C VAL A 302 34.96 9.35 2.85
N GLY A 303 35.26 9.39 1.54
CA GLY A 303 36.47 8.84 0.93
C GLY A 303 36.36 7.37 0.58
N GLU A 304 37.15 6.94 -0.44
CA GLU A 304 37.09 5.59 -1.00
C GLU A 304 37.34 4.49 0.05
N THR A 305 38.24 4.71 0.98
CA THR A 305 38.62 3.70 2.00
C THR A 305 37.44 3.42 2.94
N GLU A 306 36.71 4.43 3.38
CA GLU A 306 35.54 4.25 4.27
C GLU A 306 34.33 3.72 3.49
N ALA A 307 34.17 4.08 2.23
CA ALA A 307 33.11 3.60 1.36
C ALA A 307 33.39 2.21 0.75
N GLU A 308 34.60 1.66 0.86
CA GLU A 308 35.02 0.42 0.24
C GLU A 308 34.07 -0.76 0.43
N PRO A 309 33.52 -1.03 1.65
CA PRO A 309 32.57 -2.12 1.86
C PRO A 309 31.29 -1.97 1.02
N VAL A 310 30.76 -0.75 0.90
CA VAL A 310 29.58 -0.44 0.07
C VAL A 310 29.93 -0.54 -1.41
N LEU A 311 31.06 0.05 -1.83
CA LEU A 311 31.56 -0.01 -3.21
C LEU A 311 31.73 -1.45 -3.71
N ASN A 312 32.34 -2.31 -2.89
CA ASN A 312 32.54 -3.72 -3.25
C ASN A 312 31.18 -4.43 -3.41
N ARG A 313 30.21 -4.15 -2.55
CA ARG A 313 28.90 -4.78 -2.60
C ARG A 313 28.10 -4.33 -3.83
N VAL A 314 28.08 -3.04 -4.14
CA VAL A 314 27.32 -2.52 -5.30
C VAL A 314 27.96 -2.92 -6.63
N ARG A 315 29.30 -2.96 -6.71
CA ARG A 315 30.03 -3.41 -7.90
C ARG A 315 29.82 -4.90 -8.15
N SER A 316 29.85 -5.74 -7.11
CA SER A 316 29.56 -7.18 -7.23
C SER A 316 28.17 -7.41 -7.80
N ALA A 317 27.16 -6.72 -7.24
CA ALA A 317 25.79 -6.83 -7.73
C ALA A 317 25.61 -6.30 -9.16
N ALA A 318 26.37 -5.28 -9.56
CA ALA A 318 26.32 -4.74 -10.91
C ALA A 318 26.86 -5.72 -11.97
N VAL A 319 27.82 -6.57 -11.62
CA VAL A 319 28.36 -7.63 -12.51
C VAL A 319 27.31 -8.74 -12.75
N GLU A 320 26.49 -9.02 -11.76
CA GLU A 320 25.43 -10.04 -11.83
C GLU A 320 24.11 -9.48 -12.38
N TRP A 321 24.09 -8.24 -12.89
CA TRP A 321 22.87 -7.58 -13.32
C TRP A 321 22.28 -8.25 -14.57
N PRO A 322 20.97 -8.59 -14.56
CA PRO A 322 20.32 -9.20 -15.72
C PRO A 322 20.36 -8.24 -16.91
N GLY A 323 21.10 -8.60 -17.95
CA GLY A 323 21.24 -7.80 -19.18
C GLY A 323 22.47 -6.90 -19.26
N ALA A 324 23.45 -7.04 -18.35
CA ALA A 324 24.78 -6.44 -18.48
C ALA A 324 25.64 -7.19 -19.48
#